data_1302d8c6ab4c2ecf689f0bbab4409b6e
#
_entry.id   1302d8c6ab4c2ecf689f0bbab4409b6e
#
_cell.length_a   1.000
_cell.length_b   1.000
_cell.length_c   1.000
_cell.angle_alpha   90.00
_cell.angle_beta   90.00
_cell.angle_gamma   90.00
#
_symmetry.space_group_name_H-M   'P 1'
#
loop_
_entity.id
_entity.type
_entity.pdbx_description
1 polymer ?
#
loop_
_entity_poly.entity_id
_entity_poly.type
_entity_poly.pdbx_seq_one_letter_code
_entity_poly.pdbx_strand_id
1 'polypeptide(L)'
;MIKKYSKEVTSCQISNSKKLKSLIFLGYLPPVNTLRKIGSTLKEEISFPAELLYCNKSKLAQLGCIVDKEILFPYTYPYTSSTTKILRDNFADLYKDTIKKIDIKKNDLIIDIGSNDGNLLSNFKNNHKVLGVTPEKIGKLAIKRGIPTIINYFNDLTVKKILKKYGKAKIITATNVFAH
;
A
#
# COMPACT_ATOMS: atom_id res chain seq x y z
N MET A 1 6.87 22.41 16.94
CA MET A 1 6.00 21.23 17.16
C MET A 1 6.86 19.98 17.04
N ILE A 2 6.88 19.12 18.06
CA ILE A 2 7.57 17.82 18.00
C ILE A 2 6.81 16.94 17.01
N LYS A 3 7.47 16.46 15.96
CA LYS A 3 6.85 15.58 14.96
C LYS A 3 6.48 14.26 15.66
N LYS A 4 5.19 13.95 15.75
CA LYS A 4 4.70 12.74 16.38
C LYS A 4 4.76 11.61 15.35
N TYR A 5 5.64 10.63 15.58
CA TYR A 5 5.90 9.52 14.65
C TYR A 5 4.84 8.41 14.68
N SER A 6 3.98 8.41 15.68
CA SER A 6 2.92 7.41 15.82
C SER A 6 1.73 7.96 16.61
N LYS A 7 0.60 7.25 16.52
CA LYS A 7 -0.64 7.55 17.24
C LYS A 7 -1.16 6.28 17.90
N GLU A 8 -1.50 6.37 19.17
CA GLU A 8 -2.23 5.31 19.87
C GLU A 8 -3.65 5.16 19.33
N VAL A 9 -4.11 3.91 19.24
CA VAL A 9 -5.47 3.57 18.82
C VAL A 9 -6.33 3.35 20.05
N THR A 10 -7.17 4.32 20.38
CA THR A 10 -8.06 4.33 21.56
C THR A 10 -9.48 3.86 21.28
N SER A 11 -9.82 3.61 20.00
CA SER A 11 -11.13 3.14 19.59
C SER A 11 -11.05 2.26 18.33
N CYS A 12 -12.07 1.44 18.16
CA CYS A 12 -12.21 0.60 16.97
C CYS A 12 -12.36 1.46 15.70
N GLN A 13 -11.54 1.19 14.70
CA GLN A 13 -11.52 1.93 13.43
C GLN A 13 -12.79 1.78 12.59
N ILE A 14 -13.60 0.75 12.85
CA ILE A 14 -14.89 0.53 12.14
C ILE A 14 -16.08 1.01 12.98
N SER A 15 -16.17 0.56 14.25
CA SER A 15 -17.36 0.79 15.06
C SER A 15 -17.27 1.97 16.00
N ASN A 16 -16.13 2.64 16.07
CA ASN A 16 -15.78 3.70 17.02
C ASN A 16 -15.93 3.31 18.52
N SER A 17 -16.09 2.01 18.80
CA SER A 17 -16.17 1.50 20.17
C SER A 17 -14.85 1.70 20.90
N LYS A 18 -14.89 2.28 22.10
CA LYS A 18 -13.73 2.40 22.99
C LYS A 18 -13.44 1.08 23.77
N LYS A 19 -14.35 0.07 23.67
CA LYS A 19 -14.16 -1.22 24.33
C LYS A 19 -13.27 -2.11 23.45
N LEU A 20 -11.97 -1.96 23.59
CA LEU A 20 -10.95 -2.77 22.95
C LEU A 20 -10.36 -3.72 23.98
N LYS A 21 -10.09 -4.97 23.58
CA LYS A 21 -9.41 -5.98 24.40
C LYS A 21 -8.04 -6.26 23.77
N SER A 22 -6.98 -6.15 24.55
CA SER A 22 -5.66 -6.63 24.15
C SER A 22 -5.67 -8.14 23.99
N LEU A 23 -5.24 -8.64 22.84
CA LEU A 23 -5.09 -10.06 22.56
C LEU A 23 -3.66 -10.53 22.80
N ILE A 24 -2.69 -9.74 22.29
CA ILE A 24 -1.27 -10.05 22.42
C ILE A 24 -0.46 -8.76 22.27
N PHE A 25 0.59 -8.66 23.07
CA PHE A 25 1.62 -7.64 22.94
C PHE A 25 2.95 -8.32 22.59
N LEU A 26 3.47 -8.00 21.42
CA LEU A 26 4.71 -8.59 20.88
C LEU A 26 5.97 -7.79 21.27
N GLY A 27 5.80 -6.71 22.05
CA GLY A 27 6.88 -5.80 22.43
C GLY A 27 7.00 -4.59 21.48
N TYR A 28 8.16 -3.95 21.53
CA TYR A 28 8.48 -2.81 20.67
C TYR A 28 9.29 -3.31 19.48
N LEU A 29 8.77 -3.13 18.28
CA LEU A 29 9.39 -3.60 17.05
C LEU A 29 9.80 -2.42 16.16
N PRO A 30 10.96 -2.48 15.50
CA PRO A 30 11.36 -1.50 14.51
C PRO A 30 10.50 -1.64 13.23
N PRO A 31 10.41 -0.59 12.38
CA PRO A 31 9.82 -0.71 11.06
C PRO A 31 10.49 -1.81 10.24
N VAL A 32 9.67 -2.63 9.61
CA VAL A 32 10.13 -3.70 8.71
C VAL A 32 10.86 -3.10 7.52
N ASN A 33 11.71 -3.45 6.83
CA ASN A 33 12.37 -2.86 5.63
C ASN A 33 13.30 -1.67 5.90
N THR A 34 13.65 -1.42 7.16
CA THR A 34 14.75 -0.51 7.51
C THR A 34 16.07 -1.28 7.36
N LEU A 35 16.50 -1.50 6.10
CA LEU A 35 17.68 -2.31 5.83
C LEU A 35 18.97 -1.54 6.15
N ARG A 36 19.90 -2.21 6.82
CA ARG A 36 21.25 -1.71 7.10
C ARG A 36 22.27 -2.33 6.15
N LYS A 37 23.33 -1.60 5.87
CA LYS A 37 24.48 -2.17 5.16
C LYS A 37 25.19 -3.17 6.04
N ILE A 38 25.59 -4.30 5.49
CA ILE A 38 26.42 -5.29 6.17
C ILE A 38 27.72 -4.63 6.67
N GLY A 39 28.09 -4.87 7.91
CA GLY A 39 29.29 -4.27 8.51
C GLY A 39 29.11 -2.85 9.04
N SER A 40 27.89 -2.25 8.95
CA SER A 40 27.64 -0.95 9.58
C SER A 40 27.57 -1.08 11.12
N THR A 41 28.02 -0.05 11.82
CA THR A 41 27.91 0.02 13.30
C THR A 41 26.44 -0.04 13.73
N LEU A 42 26.17 -0.79 14.81
CA LEU A 42 24.85 -0.82 15.43
C LEU A 42 24.49 0.58 15.95
N LYS A 43 23.28 1.03 15.63
CA LYS A 43 22.70 2.28 16.11
C LYS A 43 21.34 1.97 16.73
N GLU A 44 20.90 2.83 17.63
CA GLU A 44 19.53 2.80 18.13
C GLU A 44 18.54 2.91 16.96
N GLU A 45 17.47 2.14 17.02
CA GLU A 45 16.39 2.16 16.06
C GLU A 45 15.09 2.57 16.72
N ILE A 46 14.35 3.42 16.04
CA ILE A 46 12.99 3.76 16.48
C ILE A 46 12.16 2.48 16.44
N SER A 47 11.51 2.19 17.58
CA SER A 47 10.64 1.03 17.73
C SER A 47 9.24 1.48 18.15
N PHE A 48 8.22 0.74 17.74
CA PHE A 48 6.82 1.03 18.00
C PHE A 48 6.15 -0.14 18.71
N PRO A 49 5.15 0.11 19.59
CA PRO A 49 4.44 -0.96 20.28
C PRO A 49 3.64 -1.79 19.27
N ALA A 50 3.91 -3.10 19.23
CA ALA A 50 3.21 -4.06 18.39
C ALA A 50 2.19 -4.82 19.24
N GLU A 51 1.03 -4.22 19.43
CA GLU A 51 -0.10 -4.78 20.17
C GLU A 51 -1.28 -5.05 19.23
N LEU A 52 -1.89 -6.23 19.35
CA LEU A 52 -3.10 -6.59 18.65
C LEU A 52 -4.30 -6.40 19.58
N LEU A 53 -5.20 -5.49 19.19
CA LEU A 53 -6.44 -5.19 19.89
C LEU A 53 -7.63 -5.82 19.18
N TYR A 54 -8.62 -6.26 19.95
CA TYR A 54 -9.86 -6.84 19.43
C TYR A 54 -11.09 -6.04 19.87
N CYS A 55 -11.97 -5.78 18.94
CA CYS A 55 -13.26 -5.15 19.17
C CYS A 55 -14.41 -6.15 19.04
N ASN A 56 -15.08 -6.44 20.17
CA ASN A 56 -16.22 -7.36 20.17
C ASN A 56 -17.40 -6.89 19.31
N LYS A 57 -17.60 -5.56 19.20
CA LYS A 57 -18.74 -4.99 18.47
C LYS A 57 -18.61 -5.19 16.95
N SER A 58 -17.43 -4.99 16.39
CA SER A 58 -17.18 -5.11 14.95
C SER A 58 -16.50 -6.41 14.56
N LYS A 59 -16.03 -7.22 15.53
CA LYS A 59 -15.22 -8.42 15.33
C LYS A 59 -13.86 -8.12 14.64
N LEU A 60 -13.42 -6.86 14.70
CA LEU A 60 -12.15 -6.42 14.12
C LEU A 60 -10.99 -6.71 15.06
N ALA A 61 -9.95 -7.35 14.55
CA ALA A 61 -8.62 -7.33 15.14
C ALA A 61 -7.80 -6.22 14.45
N GLN A 62 -7.20 -5.32 15.24
CA GLN A 62 -6.48 -4.15 14.75
C GLN A 62 -5.23 -3.88 15.57
N LEU A 63 -4.23 -3.20 15.00
CA LEU A 63 -3.06 -2.76 15.75
C LEU A 63 -3.43 -1.65 16.73
N GLY A 64 -2.79 -1.64 17.90
CA GLY A 64 -2.94 -0.62 18.94
C GLY A 64 -2.15 0.67 18.66
N CYS A 65 -1.31 0.68 17.65
CA CYS A 65 -0.48 1.83 17.27
C CYS A 65 -0.50 2.05 15.75
N ILE A 66 -0.78 3.28 15.33
CA ILE A 66 -0.67 3.70 13.93
C ILE A 66 0.65 4.46 13.80
N VAL A 67 1.56 3.94 13.01
CA VAL A 67 2.85 4.57 12.70
C VAL A 67 2.69 5.49 11.49
N ASP A 68 3.44 6.60 11.47
CA ASP A 68 3.42 7.54 10.35
C ASP A 68 3.81 6.81 9.05
N LYS A 69 2.98 6.99 8.02
CA LYS A 69 3.17 6.36 6.70
C LYS A 69 4.51 6.71 6.05
N GLU A 70 5.08 7.90 6.34
CA GLU A 70 6.38 8.30 5.82
C GLU A 70 7.53 7.49 6.44
N ILE A 71 7.29 6.86 7.61
CA ILE A 71 8.23 5.93 8.25
C ILE A 71 8.07 4.53 7.68
N LEU A 72 6.83 4.06 7.52
CA LEU A 72 6.55 2.71 7.03
C LEU A 72 6.80 2.56 5.53
N PHE A 73 6.43 3.59 4.75
CA PHE A 73 6.53 3.59 3.29
C PHE A 73 7.27 4.85 2.81
N PRO A 74 8.57 5.00 3.13
CA PRO A 74 9.37 6.15 2.70
C PRO A 74 9.59 6.13 1.18
N TYR A 75 9.92 7.28 0.61
CA TYR A 75 10.25 7.38 -0.81
C TYR A 75 11.31 6.37 -1.27
N THR A 76 12.23 6.01 -0.39
CA THR A 76 13.32 5.04 -0.63
C THR A 76 12.97 3.60 -0.25
N TYR A 77 11.68 3.29 -0.05
CA TYR A 77 11.22 1.93 0.31
C TYR A 77 11.79 0.88 -0.66
N PRO A 78 12.44 -0.19 -0.14
CA PRO A 78 13.29 -1.05 -0.96
C PRO A 78 12.53 -2.18 -1.68
N TYR A 79 11.27 -2.42 -1.32
CA TYR A 79 10.50 -3.54 -1.86
C TYR A 79 10.15 -3.36 -3.33
N THR A 80 10.33 -4.43 -4.13
CA THR A 80 9.97 -4.49 -5.55
C THR A 80 9.08 -5.69 -5.83
N SER A 81 7.84 -5.44 -6.24
CA SER A 81 6.82 -6.48 -6.38
C SER A 81 7.11 -7.50 -7.48
N SER A 82 7.82 -7.11 -8.54
CA SER A 82 8.18 -8.03 -9.63
C SER A 82 9.37 -8.96 -9.33
N THR A 83 9.96 -8.89 -8.14
CA THR A 83 11.15 -9.68 -7.79
C THR A 83 10.85 -11.19 -7.74
N THR A 84 9.71 -11.59 -7.15
CA THR A 84 9.37 -13.00 -6.99
C THR A 84 8.48 -13.50 -8.11
N LYS A 85 8.78 -14.73 -8.61
CA LYS A 85 7.97 -15.39 -9.67
C LYS A 85 6.53 -15.59 -9.21
N ILE A 86 6.35 -16.07 -7.98
CA ILE A 86 5.02 -16.38 -7.43
C ILE A 86 4.08 -15.16 -7.45
N LEU A 87 4.59 -13.96 -7.16
CA LEU A 87 3.78 -12.75 -7.20
C LEU A 87 3.46 -12.30 -8.63
N ARG A 88 4.41 -12.47 -9.56
CA ARG A 88 4.15 -12.21 -10.98
C ARG A 88 3.06 -13.14 -11.53
N ASP A 89 3.12 -14.42 -11.21
CA ASP A 89 2.12 -15.41 -11.63
C ASP A 89 0.75 -15.09 -11.02
N ASN A 90 0.70 -14.76 -9.73
CA ASN A 90 -0.52 -14.35 -9.03
C ASN A 90 -1.18 -13.13 -9.69
N PHE A 91 -0.41 -12.10 -10.05
CA PHE A 91 -0.94 -10.92 -10.72
C PHE A 91 -1.40 -11.21 -12.17
N ALA A 92 -0.73 -12.13 -12.86
CA ALA A 92 -1.20 -12.59 -14.17
C ALA A 92 -2.54 -13.35 -14.06
N ASP A 93 -2.71 -14.17 -13.03
CA ASP A 93 -3.97 -14.88 -12.79
C ASP A 93 -5.08 -13.93 -12.34
N LEU A 94 -4.77 -12.94 -11.47
CA LEU A 94 -5.73 -11.87 -11.12
C LEU A 94 -6.22 -11.12 -12.38
N TYR A 95 -5.32 -10.79 -13.31
CA TYR A 95 -5.70 -10.20 -14.59
C TYR A 95 -6.66 -11.09 -15.37
N LYS A 96 -6.32 -12.37 -15.57
CA LYS A 96 -7.15 -13.34 -16.31
C LYS A 96 -8.56 -13.47 -15.70
N ASP A 97 -8.62 -13.54 -14.37
CA ASP A 97 -9.91 -13.65 -13.67
C ASP A 97 -10.72 -12.36 -13.75
N THR A 98 -10.04 -11.22 -13.71
CA THR A 98 -10.69 -9.90 -13.82
C THR A 98 -11.36 -9.74 -15.18
N ILE A 99 -10.65 -10.02 -16.29
CA ILE A 99 -11.21 -9.89 -17.64
C ILE A 99 -12.31 -10.88 -17.97
N LYS A 100 -12.35 -12.04 -17.28
CA LYS A 100 -13.47 -13.01 -17.39
C LYS A 100 -14.74 -12.53 -16.70
N LYS A 101 -14.61 -11.79 -15.59
CA LYS A 101 -15.73 -11.41 -14.70
C LYS A 101 -16.26 -10.01 -14.98
N ILE A 102 -15.43 -9.13 -15.53
CA ILE A 102 -15.77 -7.71 -15.75
C ILE A 102 -15.55 -7.39 -17.22
N ASP A 103 -16.57 -6.87 -17.86
CA ASP A 103 -16.45 -6.31 -19.23
C ASP A 103 -15.65 -5.00 -19.16
N ILE A 104 -14.39 -5.07 -19.60
CA ILE A 104 -13.45 -3.94 -19.60
C ILE A 104 -13.15 -3.58 -21.05
N LYS A 105 -13.49 -2.36 -21.43
CA LYS A 105 -13.23 -1.86 -22.79
C LYS A 105 -11.82 -1.29 -22.90
N LYS A 106 -11.30 -1.20 -24.12
CA LYS A 106 -9.94 -0.70 -24.40
C LYS A 106 -9.65 0.68 -23.79
N ASN A 107 -10.66 1.55 -23.70
CA ASN A 107 -10.50 2.91 -23.18
C ASN A 107 -10.82 3.04 -21.69
N ASP A 108 -11.26 1.97 -21.02
CA ASP A 108 -11.52 1.99 -19.60
C ASP A 108 -10.22 2.14 -18.81
N LEU A 109 -10.25 3.00 -17.79
CA LEU A 109 -9.12 3.27 -16.93
C LEU A 109 -9.06 2.28 -15.78
N ILE A 110 -7.91 1.67 -15.59
CA ILE A 110 -7.58 0.80 -14.46
C ILE A 110 -6.53 1.50 -13.61
N ILE A 111 -6.83 1.67 -12.33
CA ILE A 111 -5.91 2.30 -11.36
C ILE A 111 -5.46 1.24 -10.37
N ASP A 112 -4.15 1.20 -10.11
CA ASP A 112 -3.56 0.40 -9.04
C ASP A 112 -2.96 1.32 -7.97
N ILE A 113 -3.48 1.20 -6.74
CA ILE A 113 -3.00 1.95 -5.57
C ILE A 113 -1.90 1.11 -4.90
N GLY A 114 -0.76 1.74 -4.61
CA GLY A 114 0.45 1.04 -4.18
C GLY A 114 1.06 0.22 -5.32
N SER A 115 0.99 0.75 -6.55
CA SER A 115 1.36 0.04 -7.78
C SER A 115 2.83 -0.40 -7.85
N ASN A 116 3.67 0.11 -6.95
CA ASN A 116 5.08 -0.22 -6.84
C ASN A 116 5.81 -0.09 -8.20
N ASP A 117 6.43 -1.13 -8.72
CA ASP A 117 7.11 -1.13 -10.02
C ASP A 117 6.20 -1.45 -11.22
N GLY A 118 4.87 -1.44 -11.01
CA GLY A 118 3.86 -1.64 -12.04
C GLY A 118 3.62 -3.11 -12.42
N ASN A 119 4.02 -4.05 -11.59
CA ASN A 119 3.93 -5.48 -11.89
C ASN A 119 2.49 -5.93 -12.23
N LEU A 120 1.48 -5.56 -11.43
CA LEU A 120 0.07 -5.86 -11.74
C LEU A 120 -0.39 -5.19 -13.03
N LEU A 121 -0.15 -3.88 -13.15
CA LEU A 121 -0.58 -3.10 -14.32
C LEU A 121 0.10 -3.51 -15.62
N SER A 122 1.26 -4.17 -15.57
CA SER A 122 1.93 -4.68 -16.76
C SER A 122 1.09 -5.71 -17.51
N ASN A 123 0.18 -6.41 -16.83
CA ASN A 123 -0.75 -7.37 -17.45
C ASN A 123 -1.91 -6.68 -18.18
N PHE A 124 -2.28 -5.46 -17.77
CA PHE A 124 -3.40 -4.70 -18.35
C PHE A 124 -2.97 -3.73 -19.45
N LYS A 125 -1.75 -3.19 -19.41
CA LYS A 125 -1.33 -2.01 -20.20
C LYS A 125 -1.44 -2.14 -21.71
N ASN A 126 -1.36 -3.36 -22.24
CA ASN A 126 -1.42 -3.56 -23.70
C ASN A 126 -2.85 -3.45 -24.26
N ASN A 127 -3.85 -3.74 -23.42
CA ASN A 127 -5.24 -3.82 -23.83
C ASN A 127 -6.12 -2.71 -23.24
N HIS A 128 -5.65 -2.03 -22.19
CA HIS A 128 -6.45 -1.07 -21.43
C HIS A 128 -5.61 0.15 -21.02
N LYS A 129 -6.29 1.26 -20.70
CA LYS A 129 -5.63 2.40 -20.07
C LYS A 129 -5.28 2.06 -18.63
N VAL A 130 -4.06 2.32 -18.22
CA VAL A 130 -3.58 2.02 -16.86
C VAL A 130 -2.96 3.24 -16.20
N LEU A 131 -3.07 3.31 -14.88
CA LEU A 131 -2.45 4.35 -14.06
C LEU A 131 -2.02 3.75 -12.72
N GLY A 132 -0.74 3.84 -12.41
CA GLY A 132 -0.20 3.52 -11.09
C GLY A 132 -0.19 4.73 -10.16
N VAL A 133 -0.38 4.47 -8.85
CA VAL A 133 -0.15 5.46 -7.80
C VAL A 133 0.69 4.80 -6.72
N THR A 134 1.87 5.35 -6.44
CA THR A 134 2.79 4.80 -5.42
C THR A 134 3.67 5.91 -4.85
N PRO A 135 3.89 5.99 -3.52
CA PRO A 135 4.72 7.06 -2.94
C PRO A 135 6.22 6.83 -3.14
N GLU A 136 6.64 5.61 -3.43
CA GLU A 136 8.05 5.22 -3.48
C GLU A 136 8.68 5.54 -4.84
N LYS A 137 10.00 5.79 -4.83
CA LYS A 137 10.80 6.03 -6.06
C LYS A 137 10.78 4.84 -7.04
N ILE A 138 10.42 3.65 -6.56
CA ILE A 138 10.30 2.44 -7.38
C ILE A 138 9.31 2.62 -8.53
N GLY A 139 8.30 3.50 -8.37
CA GLY A 139 7.38 3.88 -9.44
C GLY A 139 8.06 4.41 -10.71
N LYS A 140 9.32 4.89 -10.62
CA LYS A 140 10.13 5.23 -11.79
C LYS A 140 10.40 4.02 -12.70
N LEU A 141 10.46 2.80 -12.14
CA LEU A 141 10.59 1.58 -12.94
C LEU A 141 9.30 1.29 -13.72
N ALA A 142 8.13 1.50 -13.09
CA ALA A 142 6.85 1.40 -13.79
C ALA A 142 6.79 2.36 -14.98
N ILE A 143 7.19 3.63 -14.78
CA ILE A 143 7.24 4.64 -15.85
C ILE A 143 8.18 4.19 -16.98
N LYS A 144 9.39 3.70 -16.67
CA LYS A 144 10.32 3.16 -17.67
C LYS A 144 9.76 1.97 -18.45
N ARG A 145 8.86 1.21 -17.85
CA ARG A 145 8.13 0.09 -18.50
C ARG A 145 6.91 0.55 -19.30
N GLY A 146 6.70 1.86 -19.46
CA GLY A 146 5.56 2.42 -20.19
C GLY A 146 4.23 2.40 -19.41
N ILE A 147 4.28 2.34 -18.08
CA ILE A 147 3.11 2.41 -17.21
C ILE A 147 3.05 3.81 -16.60
N PRO A 148 2.10 4.68 -17.00
CA PRO A 148 1.90 5.98 -16.36
C PRO A 148 1.73 5.80 -14.85
N THR A 149 2.52 6.53 -14.05
CA THR A 149 2.51 6.39 -12.60
C THR A 149 2.66 7.75 -11.93
N ILE A 150 1.80 8.02 -10.96
CA ILE A 150 1.88 9.19 -10.08
C ILE A 150 2.68 8.77 -8.84
N ILE A 151 3.86 9.37 -8.67
CA ILE A 151 4.70 9.13 -7.48
C ILE A 151 4.21 10.04 -6.36
N ASN A 152 3.23 9.56 -5.61
CA ASN A 152 2.63 10.22 -4.46
C ASN A 152 1.77 9.21 -3.67
N TYR A 153 1.43 9.56 -2.42
CA TYR A 153 0.39 8.86 -1.68
C TYR A 153 -0.98 9.05 -2.35
N PHE A 154 -1.83 8.01 -2.27
CA PHE A 154 -3.22 8.12 -2.69
C PHE A 154 -4.00 8.94 -1.63
N ASN A 155 -4.38 10.15 -1.98
CA ASN A 155 -5.10 11.11 -1.14
C ASN A 155 -6.00 12.00 -1.99
N ASP A 156 -6.81 12.85 -1.35
CA ASP A 156 -7.78 13.72 -2.04
C ASP A 156 -7.15 14.60 -3.13
N LEU A 157 -5.95 15.13 -2.90
CA LEU A 157 -5.25 15.94 -3.90
C LEU A 157 -4.85 15.10 -5.12
N THR A 158 -4.36 13.88 -4.88
CA THR A 158 -4.02 12.93 -5.95
C THR A 158 -5.27 12.50 -6.71
N VAL A 159 -6.37 12.20 -6.01
CA VAL A 159 -7.66 11.86 -6.63
C VAL A 159 -8.18 12.99 -7.52
N LYS A 160 -8.16 14.24 -7.04
CA LYS A 160 -8.56 15.42 -7.86
C LYS A 160 -7.72 15.54 -9.14
N LYS A 161 -6.40 15.31 -9.06
CA LYS A 161 -5.51 15.32 -10.23
C LYS A 161 -5.86 14.19 -11.21
N ILE A 162 -6.14 13.00 -10.69
CA ILE A 162 -6.53 11.83 -11.50
C ILE A 162 -7.85 12.12 -12.23
N LEU A 163 -8.87 12.55 -11.51
CA LEU A 163 -10.18 12.86 -12.11
C LEU A 163 -10.09 13.91 -13.20
N LYS A 164 -9.30 14.98 -12.98
CA LYS A 164 -9.10 16.05 -13.98
C LYS A 164 -8.39 15.57 -15.25
N LYS A 165 -7.38 14.69 -15.11
CA LYS A 165 -6.51 14.30 -16.22
C LYS A 165 -6.95 13.00 -16.92
N TYR A 166 -7.43 12.03 -16.15
CA TYR A 166 -7.69 10.66 -16.64
C TYR A 166 -9.17 10.28 -16.59
N GLY A 167 -9.99 11.01 -15.80
CA GLY A 167 -11.40 10.69 -15.58
C GLY A 167 -11.61 9.63 -14.50
N LYS A 168 -12.80 9.01 -14.50
CA LYS A 168 -13.18 7.96 -13.55
C LYS A 168 -12.57 6.62 -13.96
N ALA A 169 -12.13 5.84 -12.98
CA ALA A 169 -11.68 4.48 -13.19
C ALA A 169 -12.86 3.51 -13.34
N LYS A 170 -12.71 2.51 -14.20
CA LYS A 170 -13.59 1.34 -14.28
C LYS A 170 -13.24 0.34 -13.17
N ILE A 171 -11.94 0.17 -12.89
CA ILE A 171 -11.42 -0.72 -11.86
C ILE A 171 -10.37 0.03 -11.05
N ILE A 172 -10.42 -0.19 -9.74
CA ILE A 172 -9.37 0.22 -8.80
C ILE A 172 -8.90 -1.03 -8.06
N THR A 173 -7.60 -1.27 -8.07
CA THR A 173 -6.96 -2.31 -7.30
C THR A 173 -6.11 -1.72 -6.17
N ALA A 174 -5.96 -2.45 -5.07
CA ALA A 174 -5.14 -2.08 -3.92
C ALA A 174 -4.65 -3.36 -3.25
N THR A 175 -3.69 -4.04 -3.89
CA THR A 175 -3.17 -5.34 -3.42
C THR A 175 -2.14 -5.14 -2.31
N ASN A 176 -2.41 -5.70 -1.13
CA ASN A 176 -1.57 -5.54 0.08
C ASN A 176 -1.32 -4.07 0.46
N VAL A 177 -2.33 -3.22 0.30
CA VAL A 177 -2.26 -1.78 0.60
C VAL A 177 -3.35 -1.36 1.56
N PHE A 178 -4.57 -1.84 1.36
CA PHE A 178 -5.74 -1.41 2.12
C PHE A 178 -5.73 -1.88 3.58
N ALA A 179 -4.83 -2.81 3.92
CA ALA A 179 -4.62 -3.28 5.30
C ALA A 179 -3.74 -2.35 6.15
N HIS A 180 -3.18 -1.29 5.56
CA HIS A 180 -2.22 -0.39 6.21
C HIS A 180 -2.81 0.99 6.50
#